data_30c17a78569e91104e9f110d0ca2a9cd
#
_entry.id   30c17a78569e91104e9f110d0ca2a9cd
#
_cell.length_a   1.000
_cell.length_b   1.000
_cell.length_c   1.000
_cell.angle_alpha   90.00
_cell.angle_beta   90.00
_cell.angle_gamma   90.00
#
_symmetry.space_group_name_H-M   'P 1'
#
loop_
_entity.id
_entity.type
_entity.pdbx_description
1 polymer ?
#
loop_
_entity_poly.entity_id
_entity_poly.type
_entity_poly.pdbx_seq_one_letter_code
_entity_poly.pdbx_strand_id
1 'polypeptide(L)'
;MNEIDLKERLKKFRVGISVCMGLAVAVCGVSYYFNSSGKFVSNFTESMPKGYYSIVERNPVNVTNEEIVTFCPDHTVYFSEAFTRRYIKQGGEKEACWVTPLLKVVGAKAGDHVHADENGIVVNGVLLAHSGSQPKDGNGQEMKIWRFDGIVPEGKVVLVNPMDLSFDSRYFGLVDTKQIREKVVPFWTWG
;
A
#
# COMPACT_ATOMS: atom_id res chain seq x y z
N MET A 1 -29.50 -4.60 49.56
CA MET A 1 -28.56 -5.37 48.73
C MET A 1 -27.73 -6.23 49.66
N ASN A 2 -27.90 -7.56 49.62
CA ASN A 2 -27.23 -8.47 50.51
C ASN A 2 -25.72 -8.56 50.18
N GLU A 3 -24.88 -8.70 51.18
CA GLU A 3 -23.41 -8.81 51.05
C GLU A 3 -22.98 -9.96 50.11
N ILE A 4 -23.77 -11.02 50.05
CA ILE A 4 -23.58 -12.16 49.15
C ILE A 4 -23.77 -11.76 47.68
N ASP A 5 -24.82 -10.97 47.37
CA ASP A 5 -25.10 -10.49 45.99
C ASP A 5 -23.99 -9.54 45.50
N LEU A 6 -23.48 -8.70 46.39
CA LEU A 6 -22.36 -7.79 46.06
C LEU A 6 -21.06 -8.58 45.75
N LYS A 7 -20.74 -9.62 46.55
CA LYS A 7 -19.56 -10.46 46.31
C LYS A 7 -19.63 -11.21 44.98
N GLU A 8 -20.80 -11.75 44.64
CA GLU A 8 -21.00 -12.43 43.35
C GLU A 8 -20.87 -11.46 42.14
N ARG A 9 -21.43 -10.28 42.25
CA ARG A 9 -21.31 -9.23 41.21
C ARG A 9 -19.87 -8.80 41.03
N LEU A 10 -19.14 -8.59 42.13
CA LEU A 10 -17.71 -8.26 42.08
C LEU A 10 -16.88 -9.37 41.45
N LYS A 11 -17.20 -10.64 41.75
CA LYS A 11 -16.53 -11.80 41.16
C LYS A 11 -16.77 -11.85 39.63
N LYS A 12 -18.01 -11.70 39.19
CA LYS A 12 -18.37 -11.68 37.77
C LYS A 12 -17.68 -10.50 37.01
N PHE A 13 -17.64 -9.34 37.65
CA PHE A 13 -16.95 -8.17 37.13
C PHE A 13 -15.44 -8.37 36.96
N ARG A 14 -14.78 -8.95 37.99
CA ARG A 14 -13.34 -9.28 37.92
C ARG A 14 -13.05 -10.31 36.85
N VAL A 15 -13.87 -11.35 36.72
CA VAL A 15 -13.74 -12.34 35.63
C VAL A 15 -13.90 -11.68 34.28
N GLY A 16 -14.90 -10.80 34.09
CA GLY A 16 -15.11 -10.06 32.86
C GLY A 16 -13.88 -9.20 32.45
N ILE A 17 -13.32 -8.46 33.44
CA ILE A 17 -12.09 -7.66 33.19
C ILE A 17 -10.92 -8.57 32.80
N SER A 18 -10.72 -9.70 33.48
CA SER A 18 -9.62 -10.63 33.19
C SER A 18 -9.73 -11.21 31.79
N VAL A 19 -10.94 -11.56 31.35
CA VAL A 19 -11.19 -12.04 29.98
C VAL A 19 -10.91 -10.94 28.95
N CYS A 20 -11.40 -9.71 29.17
CA CYS A 20 -11.13 -8.58 28.27
C CYS A 20 -9.63 -8.27 28.18
N MET A 21 -8.91 -8.29 29.29
CA MET A 21 -7.45 -8.10 29.30
C MET A 21 -6.74 -9.22 28.54
N GLY A 22 -7.13 -10.48 28.73
CA GLY A 22 -6.56 -11.61 28.01
C GLY A 22 -6.75 -11.49 26.49
N LEU A 23 -7.95 -11.10 26.05
CA LEU A 23 -8.25 -10.85 24.64
C LEU A 23 -7.43 -9.69 24.08
N ALA A 24 -7.30 -8.59 24.83
CA ALA A 24 -6.49 -7.44 24.40
C ALA A 24 -5.02 -7.82 24.22
N VAL A 25 -4.44 -8.58 25.16
CA VAL A 25 -3.06 -9.08 25.05
C VAL A 25 -2.89 -10.01 23.85
N ALA A 26 -3.86 -10.90 23.59
CA ALA A 26 -3.83 -11.79 22.43
C ALA A 26 -3.86 -11.00 21.11
N VAL A 27 -4.75 -10.02 20.99
CA VAL A 27 -4.84 -9.14 19.81
C VAL A 27 -3.54 -8.34 19.59
N CYS A 28 -2.99 -7.76 20.67
CA CYS A 28 -1.71 -7.05 20.60
C CYS A 28 -0.57 -7.99 20.19
N GLY A 29 -0.52 -9.21 20.72
CA GLY A 29 0.49 -10.21 20.38
C GLY A 29 0.43 -10.64 18.92
N VAL A 30 -0.77 -10.89 18.41
CA VAL A 30 -0.98 -11.21 16.98
C VAL A 30 -0.57 -10.04 16.09
N SER A 31 -1.01 -8.83 16.40
CA SER A 31 -0.62 -7.62 15.65
C SER A 31 0.90 -7.40 15.67
N TYR A 32 1.53 -7.58 16.82
CA TYR A 32 2.99 -7.51 16.96
C TYR A 32 3.68 -8.55 16.08
N TYR A 33 3.20 -9.80 16.09
CA TYR A 33 3.74 -10.87 15.24
C TYR A 33 3.70 -10.49 13.74
N PHE A 34 2.57 -10.02 13.23
CA PHE A 34 2.45 -9.62 11.83
C PHE A 34 3.42 -8.49 11.45
N ASN A 35 3.61 -7.52 12.34
CA ASN A 35 4.48 -6.38 12.06
C ASN A 35 5.97 -6.66 12.32
N SER A 36 6.32 -7.60 13.20
CA SER A 36 7.72 -7.86 13.59
C SER A 36 8.35 -9.07 12.90
N SER A 37 7.55 -10.00 12.39
CA SER A 37 8.04 -11.24 11.76
C SER A 37 8.85 -10.99 10.46
N GLY A 38 8.68 -9.84 9.85
CA GLY A 38 9.25 -9.55 8.54
C GLY A 38 8.69 -10.40 7.38
N LYS A 39 7.60 -11.12 7.62
CA LYS A 39 6.94 -11.97 6.61
C LYS A 39 5.76 -11.30 5.93
N PHE A 40 5.31 -10.20 6.49
CA PHE A 40 4.11 -9.50 6.05
C PHE A 40 4.37 -8.01 5.83
N VAL A 41 3.64 -7.46 4.89
CA VAL A 41 3.44 -6.02 4.71
C VAL A 41 2.03 -5.68 5.16
N SER A 42 1.87 -4.61 5.92
CA SER A 42 0.55 -4.11 6.34
C SER A 42 0.14 -2.91 5.50
N ASN A 43 -1.10 -2.91 5.01
CA ASN A 43 -1.70 -1.75 4.38
C ASN A 43 -2.95 -1.30 5.15
N PHE A 44 -2.95 -0.05 5.59
CA PHE A 44 -4.09 0.61 6.22
C PHE A 44 -4.50 1.89 5.49
N THR A 45 -4.10 2.01 4.22
CA THR A 45 -4.50 3.10 3.33
C THR A 45 -5.67 2.69 2.43
N GLU A 46 -6.39 3.67 1.90
CA GLU A 46 -7.54 3.43 1.02
C GLU A 46 -7.14 3.01 -0.41
N SER A 47 -5.84 3.06 -0.76
CA SER A 47 -5.38 2.81 -2.13
C SER A 47 -5.37 1.34 -2.55
N MET A 48 -5.48 0.43 -1.58
CA MET A 48 -5.58 -1.04 -1.75
C MET A 48 -6.42 -1.60 -0.59
N PRO A 49 -7.01 -2.79 -0.70
CA PRO A 49 -7.69 -3.43 0.42
C PRO A 49 -6.84 -3.41 1.68
N LYS A 50 -7.43 -2.98 2.80
CA LYS A 50 -6.71 -2.90 4.08
C LYS A 50 -6.39 -4.30 4.59
N GLY A 51 -5.27 -4.46 5.27
CA GLY A 51 -4.90 -5.74 5.88
C GLY A 51 -3.43 -6.09 5.78
N TYR A 52 -3.19 -7.38 5.80
CA TYR A 52 -1.86 -7.96 5.76
C TYR A 52 -1.64 -8.72 4.46
N TYR A 53 -0.46 -8.53 3.87
CA TYR A 53 -0.01 -9.15 2.64
C TYR A 53 1.22 -9.98 2.94
N SER A 54 1.24 -11.26 2.53
CA SER A 54 2.41 -12.13 2.68
C SER A 54 3.47 -11.77 1.66
N ILE A 55 4.71 -11.64 2.11
CA ILE A 55 5.86 -11.45 1.23
C ILE A 55 6.19 -12.83 0.61
N VAL A 56 6.17 -12.90 -0.72
CA VAL A 56 6.50 -14.12 -1.47
C VAL A 56 7.88 -14.05 -2.09
N GLU A 57 8.38 -12.85 -2.40
CA GLU A 57 9.73 -12.64 -2.95
C GLU A 57 10.28 -11.29 -2.49
N ARG A 58 11.58 -11.23 -2.18
CA ARG A 58 12.30 -9.99 -1.86
C ARG A 58 13.25 -9.62 -2.97
N ASN A 59 13.32 -8.31 -3.25
CA ASN A 59 14.16 -7.75 -4.32
C ASN A 59 13.98 -8.51 -5.64
N PRO A 60 12.74 -8.63 -6.17
CA PRO A 60 12.47 -9.42 -7.35
C PRO A 60 13.25 -8.87 -8.54
N VAL A 61 13.84 -9.75 -9.31
CA VAL A 61 14.55 -9.39 -10.56
C VAL A 61 13.54 -9.12 -11.67
N ASN A 62 12.48 -9.92 -11.73
CA ASN A 62 11.43 -9.81 -12.73
C ASN A 62 10.07 -9.63 -12.07
N VAL A 63 9.24 -8.79 -12.69
CA VAL A 63 7.84 -8.61 -12.30
C VAL A 63 6.95 -8.76 -13.52
N THR A 64 5.73 -9.24 -13.31
CA THR A 64 4.72 -9.39 -14.35
C THR A 64 3.49 -8.54 -14.04
N ASN A 65 2.69 -8.27 -15.06
CA ASN A 65 1.45 -7.51 -14.90
C ASN A 65 0.54 -8.19 -13.87
N GLU A 66 -0.22 -7.39 -13.13
CA GLU A 66 -1.14 -7.79 -12.05
C GLU A 66 -0.46 -8.24 -10.74
N GLU A 67 0.87 -8.40 -10.70
CA GLU A 67 1.56 -8.66 -9.43
C GLU A 67 1.46 -7.45 -8.49
N ILE A 68 1.26 -7.74 -7.21
CA ILE A 68 1.27 -6.72 -6.16
C ILE A 68 2.69 -6.61 -5.61
N VAL A 69 3.20 -5.39 -5.61
CA VAL A 69 4.58 -5.11 -5.17
C VAL A 69 4.62 -3.97 -4.16
N THR A 70 5.65 -3.97 -3.32
CA THR A 70 6.08 -2.78 -2.60
C THR A 70 7.25 -2.14 -3.33
N PHE A 71 7.28 -0.82 -3.38
CA PHE A 71 8.43 -0.10 -3.92
C PHE A 71 8.83 1.08 -3.05
N CYS A 72 10.13 1.39 -3.08
CA CYS A 72 10.71 2.53 -2.40
C CYS A 72 11.09 3.58 -3.46
N PRO A 73 10.37 4.70 -3.54
CA PRO A 73 10.71 5.73 -4.51
C PRO A 73 12.06 6.38 -4.22
N ASP A 74 12.77 6.78 -5.27
CA ASP A 74 13.99 7.57 -5.14
C ASP A 74 13.67 8.93 -4.50
N HIS A 75 14.63 9.45 -3.73
CA HIS A 75 14.51 10.76 -3.09
C HIS A 75 14.68 11.88 -4.12
N THR A 76 13.63 12.15 -4.88
CA THR A 76 13.58 13.22 -5.90
C THR A 76 12.77 14.42 -5.38
N VAL A 77 12.89 15.56 -6.03
CA VAL A 77 12.09 16.76 -5.73
C VAL A 77 10.60 16.44 -5.80
N TYR A 78 10.17 15.64 -6.79
CA TYR A 78 8.78 15.28 -6.96
C TYR A 78 8.24 14.43 -5.77
N PHE A 79 8.97 13.41 -5.33
CA PHE A 79 8.56 12.61 -4.18
C PHE A 79 8.71 13.36 -2.85
N SER A 80 9.65 14.30 -2.75
CA SER A 80 9.74 15.22 -1.60
C SER A 80 8.51 16.14 -1.50
N GLU A 81 8.00 16.62 -2.64
CA GLU A 81 6.75 17.36 -2.68
C GLU A 81 5.55 16.49 -2.30
N ALA A 82 5.46 15.27 -2.82
CA ALA A 82 4.44 14.29 -2.46
C ALA A 82 4.44 13.97 -0.95
N PHE A 83 5.63 13.91 -0.34
CA PHE A 83 5.78 13.76 1.10
C PHE A 83 5.25 14.99 1.85
N THR A 84 5.62 16.18 1.44
CA THR A 84 5.14 17.44 2.02
C THR A 84 3.61 17.57 1.92
N ARG A 85 3.04 17.14 0.81
CA ARG A 85 1.58 17.09 0.58
C ARG A 85 0.89 15.92 1.30
N ARG A 86 1.63 15.08 2.02
CA ARG A 86 1.14 13.90 2.77
C ARG A 86 0.51 12.80 1.92
N TYR A 87 0.88 12.69 0.63
CA TYR A 87 0.48 11.55 -0.20
C TYR A 87 1.24 10.28 0.16
N ILE A 88 2.46 10.45 0.70
CA ILE A 88 3.32 9.38 1.18
C ILE A 88 3.76 9.68 2.61
N LYS A 89 4.01 8.62 3.39
CA LYS A 89 4.35 8.74 4.82
C LYS A 89 5.84 8.48 5.03
N GLN A 90 6.40 9.06 6.09
CA GLN A 90 7.76 8.80 6.51
C GLN A 90 7.97 7.31 6.76
N GLY A 91 9.09 6.77 6.32
CA GLY A 91 9.52 5.41 6.61
C GLY A 91 9.96 5.25 8.06
N GLY A 92 9.95 4.00 8.54
CA GLY A 92 10.49 3.65 9.85
C GLY A 92 12.03 3.48 9.79
N GLU A 93 12.70 3.56 10.96
CA GLU A 93 14.15 3.35 11.04
C GLU A 93 14.61 1.95 10.57
N LYS A 94 13.71 0.97 10.59
CA LYS A 94 13.99 -0.41 10.14
C LYS A 94 13.86 -0.60 8.63
N GLU A 95 13.29 0.36 7.93
CA GLU A 95 13.07 0.28 6.50
C GLU A 95 14.23 0.98 5.79
N ALA A 96 14.93 0.27 4.91
CA ALA A 96 15.96 0.85 4.04
C ALA A 96 15.32 1.74 2.95
N CYS A 97 14.32 2.52 3.35
CA CYS A 97 13.54 3.41 2.52
C CYS A 97 13.20 4.68 3.34
N TRP A 98 13.40 5.84 2.74
CA TRP A 98 13.15 7.12 3.41
C TRP A 98 11.66 7.42 3.64
N VAL A 99 10.78 6.69 2.95
CA VAL A 99 9.32 6.69 3.16
C VAL A 99 8.83 5.27 3.44
N THR A 100 7.64 5.14 3.99
CA THR A 100 6.96 3.84 4.04
C THR A 100 6.81 3.31 2.62
N PRO A 101 7.33 2.09 2.29
CA PRO A 101 7.22 1.53 0.96
C PRO A 101 5.77 1.53 0.45
N LEU A 102 5.59 1.91 -0.80
CA LEU A 102 4.27 2.05 -1.41
C LEU A 102 3.81 0.71 -1.97
N LEU A 103 2.61 0.28 -1.61
CA LEU A 103 1.97 -0.93 -2.13
C LEU A 103 1.23 -0.61 -3.43
N LYS A 104 1.59 -1.27 -4.54
CA LYS A 104 1.05 -1.04 -5.87
C LYS A 104 0.89 -2.33 -6.67
N VAL A 105 0.05 -2.28 -7.70
CA VAL A 105 -0.10 -3.31 -8.71
C VAL A 105 0.76 -2.96 -9.92
N VAL A 106 1.46 -3.94 -10.47
CA VAL A 106 2.16 -3.78 -11.75
C VAL A 106 1.13 -3.69 -12.88
N GLY A 107 0.94 -2.50 -13.41
CA GLY A 107 0.01 -2.26 -14.51
C GLY A 107 0.61 -2.53 -15.88
N ALA A 108 1.92 -2.28 -16.05
CA ALA A 108 2.67 -2.62 -17.26
C ALA A 108 4.15 -2.85 -16.94
N LYS A 109 4.79 -3.72 -17.70
CA LYS A 109 6.22 -4.06 -17.62
C LYS A 109 6.95 -3.74 -18.90
N ALA A 110 8.26 -3.90 -18.91
CA ALA A 110 9.09 -3.73 -20.10
C ALA A 110 8.53 -4.51 -21.31
N GLY A 111 8.48 -3.86 -22.46
CA GLY A 111 7.94 -4.39 -23.70
C GLY A 111 6.45 -4.15 -23.93
N ASP A 112 5.68 -3.77 -22.92
CA ASP A 112 4.26 -3.41 -23.10
C ASP A 112 4.14 -2.02 -23.76
N HIS A 113 3.17 -1.86 -24.66
CA HIS A 113 2.79 -0.56 -25.20
C HIS A 113 1.83 0.15 -24.23
N VAL A 114 2.18 1.35 -23.82
CA VAL A 114 1.39 2.16 -22.88
C VAL A 114 1.04 3.49 -23.50
N HIS A 115 -0.24 3.85 -23.42
CA HIS A 115 -0.73 5.20 -23.63
C HIS A 115 -1.33 5.73 -22.33
N ALA A 116 -0.84 6.85 -21.83
CA ALA A 116 -1.26 7.45 -20.55
C ALA A 116 -1.60 8.92 -20.74
N ASP A 117 -2.78 9.32 -20.32
CA ASP A 117 -3.27 10.70 -20.30
C ASP A 117 -4.22 10.93 -19.12
N GLU A 118 -4.98 12.04 -19.16
CA GLU A 118 -6.00 12.34 -18.13
C GLU A 118 -7.15 11.34 -18.07
N ASN A 119 -7.44 10.62 -19.16
CA ASN A 119 -8.55 9.66 -19.23
C ASN A 119 -8.17 8.31 -18.61
N GLY A 120 -6.85 8.03 -18.51
CA GLY A 120 -6.37 6.80 -17.87
C GLY A 120 -5.12 6.24 -18.52
N ILE A 121 -4.81 5.02 -18.16
CA ILE A 121 -3.66 4.26 -18.66
C ILE A 121 -4.17 3.07 -19.48
N VAL A 122 -3.85 3.06 -20.75
CA VAL A 122 -4.15 1.96 -21.68
C VAL A 122 -2.87 1.15 -21.87
N VAL A 123 -2.94 -0.16 -21.64
CA VAL A 123 -1.82 -1.10 -21.80
C VAL A 123 -2.17 -2.13 -22.86
N ASN A 124 -1.38 -2.22 -23.91
CA ASN A 124 -1.59 -3.12 -25.05
C ASN A 124 -3.03 -3.03 -25.61
N GLY A 125 -3.59 -1.81 -25.66
CA GLY A 125 -4.94 -1.54 -26.12
C GLY A 125 -6.06 -1.73 -25.11
N VAL A 126 -5.76 -2.12 -23.86
CA VAL A 126 -6.74 -2.33 -22.77
C VAL A 126 -6.62 -1.22 -21.73
N LEU A 127 -7.73 -0.50 -21.48
CA LEU A 127 -7.78 0.52 -20.42
C LEU A 127 -7.76 -0.16 -19.04
N LEU A 128 -6.80 0.23 -18.21
CA LEU A 128 -6.76 -0.23 -16.82
C LEU A 128 -7.92 0.38 -16.03
N ALA A 129 -8.59 -0.46 -15.24
CA ALA A 129 -9.70 -0.03 -14.41
C ALA A 129 -9.26 1.05 -13.40
N HIS A 130 -10.11 2.06 -13.21
CA HIS A 130 -9.86 3.15 -12.25
C HIS A 130 -8.53 3.89 -12.44
N SER A 131 -7.99 3.93 -13.66
CA SER A 131 -6.70 4.57 -13.98
C SER A 131 -6.82 6.02 -14.44
N GLY A 132 -8.02 6.61 -14.46
CA GLY A 132 -8.23 8.02 -14.77
C GLY A 132 -7.53 8.94 -13.77
N SER A 133 -6.93 10.04 -14.27
CA SER A 133 -6.18 10.98 -13.44
C SER A 133 -7.05 12.11 -12.97
N GLN A 134 -6.87 12.53 -11.71
CA GLN A 134 -7.54 13.71 -11.17
C GLN A 134 -6.64 14.94 -11.34
N PRO A 135 -7.14 16.06 -11.90
CA PRO A 135 -6.33 17.27 -12.11
C PRO A 135 -6.00 17.99 -10.80
N LYS A 136 -6.74 17.69 -9.71
CA LYS A 136 -6.52 18.27 -8.39
C LYS A 136 -6.62 17.20 -7.33
N ASP A 137 -5.87 17.39 -6.24
CA ASP A 137 -5.96 16.55 -5.05
C ASP A 137 -7.17 16.91 -4.16
N GLY A 138 -7.36 16.18 -3.06
CA GLY A 138 -8.44 16.43 -2.09
C GLY A 138 -8.38 17.80 -1.38
N ASN A 139 -7.26 18.52 -1.50
CA ASN A 139 -7.08 19.88 -0.98
C ASN A 139 -7.23 20.95 -2.07
N GLY A 140 -7.59 20.56 -3.29
CA GLY A 140 -7.71 21.46 -4.44
C GLY A 140 -6.40 21.89 -5.09
N GLN A 141 -5.26 21.29 -4.70
CA GLN A 141 -3.96 21.57 -5.28
C GLN A 141 -3.80 20.83 -6.59
N GLU A 142 -3.20 21.48 -7.59
CA GLU A 142 -2.99 20.89 -8.91
C GLU A 142 -2.07 19.67 -8.84
N MET A 143 -2.45 18.62 -9.60
CA MET A 143 -1.69 17.40 -9.78
C MET A 143 -1.04 17.38 -11.16
N LYS A 144 0.25 17.04 -11.22
CA LYS A 144 0.95 16.82 -12.49
C LYS A 144 0.53 15.46 -13.04
N ILE A 145 -0.29 15.47 -14.10
CA ILE A 145 -0.70 14.23 -14.79
C ILE A 145 0.45 13.74 -15.68
N TRP A 146 0.79 12.47 -15.56
CA TRP A 146 1.77 11.83 -16.44
C TRP A 146 1.17 11.57 -17.80
N ARG A 147 1.91 11.94 -18.85
CA ARG A 147 1.57 11.70 -20.26
C ARG A 147 2.66 10.87 -20.89
N PHE A 148 2.27 9.79 -21.54
CA PHE A 148 3.21 8.87 -22.18
C PHE A 148 2.52 8.17 -23.35
N ASP A 149 3.26 7.90 -24.42
CA ASP A 149 2.83 7.04 -25.52
C ASP A 149 4.06 6.31 -26.07
N GLY A 150 4.10 4.99 -25.90
CA GLY A 150 5.22 4.19 -26.34
C GLY A 150 5.40 2.86 -25.62
N ILE A 151 6.52 2.22 -25.89
CA ILE A 151 6.90 0.96 -25.27
C ILE A 151 7.59 1.24 -23.93
N VAL A 152 7.17 0.52 -22.87
CA VAL A 152 7.84 0.58 -21.56
C VAL A 152 9.28 0.09 -21.72
N PRO A 153 10.29 0.92 -21.37
CA PRO A 153 11.69 0.55 -21.52
C PRO A 153 12.10 -0.61 -20.60
N GLU A 154 13.18 -1.28 -20.97
CA GLU A 154 13.81 -2.29 -20.11
C GLU A 154 14.15 -1.71 -18.73
N GLY A 155 13.92 -2.51 -17.66
CA GLY A 155 14.11 -2.08 -16.29
C GLY A 155 13.08 -1.09 -15.75
N LYS A 156 11.99 -0.81 -16.48
CA LYS A 156 10.90 0.08 -16.05
C LYS A 156 9.58 -0.66 -15.93
N VAL A 157 8.71 -0.12 -15.09
CA VAL A 157 7.33 -0.59 -14.89
C VAL A 157 6.38 0.58 -14.70
N VAL A 158 5.11 0.34 -14.94
CA VAL A 158 4.00 1.20 -14.55
C VAL A 158 3.34 0.59 -13.32
N LEU A 159 3.22 1.36 -12.25
CA LEU A 159 2.64 0.93 -10.99
C LEU A 159 1.33 1.68 -10.76
N VAL A 160 0.22 0.97 -10.69
CA VAL A 160 -1.14 1.54 -10.57
C VAL A 160 -1.93 0.76 -9.53
N ASN A 161 -2.82 1.43 -8.84
CA ASN A 161 -3.82 0.74 -8.01
C ASN A 161 -5.21 0.90 -8.63
N PRO A 162 -6.08 -0.11 -8.51
CA PRO A 162 -7.42 -0.08 -9.09
C PRO A 162 -8.38 0.77 -8.22
N MET A 163 -7.97 2.01 -7.91
CA MET A 163 -8.68 2.97 -7.07
C MET A 163 -8.50 4.39 -7.63
N ASP A 164 -9.59 5.15 -7.75
CA ASP A 164 -9.59 6.47 -8.38
C ASP A 164 -8.67 7.49 -7.69
N LEU A 165 -8.54 7.41 -6.37
CA LEU A 165 -7.76 8.35 -5.57
C LEU A 165 -6.39 7.80 -5.14
N SER A 166 -5.76 6.97 -5.95
CA SER A 166 -4.41 6.48 -5.66
C SER A 166 -3.33 7.42 -6.21
N PHE A 167 -2.33 7.72 -5.40
CA PHE A 167 -1.09 8.36 -5.86
C PHE A 167 -0.16 7.29 -6.42
N ASP A 168 -0.06 7.21 -7.74
CA ASP A 168 0.66 6.17 -8.48
C ASP A 168 1.18 6.68 -9.84
N SER A 169 1.51 5.77 -10.78
CA SER A 169 2.09 6.13 -12.08
C SER A 169 1.26 7.10 -12.92
N ARG A 170 -0.03 7.26 -12.62
CA ARG A 170 -0.84 8.35 -13.22
C ARG A 170 -0.19 9.73 -13.03
N TYR A 171 0.63 9.88 -11.99
CA TYR A 171 1.25 11.15 -11.59
C TYR A 171 2.77 11.10 -11.65
N PHE A 172 3.42 10.03 -11.19
CA PHE A 172 4.88 9.95 -11.16
C PHE A 172 5.52 9.18 -12.33
N GLY A 173 4.70 8.52 -13.17
CA GLY A 173 5.18 7.87 -14.38
C GLY A 173 5.89 6.54 -14.15
N LEU A 174 6.87 6.25 -15.01
CA LEU A 174 7.63 5.00 -14.98
C LEU A 174 8.51 4.90 -13.72
N VAL A 175 8.50 3.73 -13.12
CA VAL A 175 9.30 3.37 -11.94
C VAL A 175 10.41 2.41 -12.36
N ASP A 176 11.60 2.58 -11.81
CA ASP A 176 12.71 1.64 -12.02
C ASP A 176 12.43 0.33 -11.24
N THR A 177 12.61 -0.82 -11.87
CA THR A 177 12.40 -2.12 -11.22
C THR A 177 13.31 -2.31 -10.01
N LYS A 178 14.48 -1.65 -9.96
CA LYS A 178 15.38 -1.67 -8.80
C LYS A 178 14.78 -1.03 -7.54
N GLN A 179 13.73 -0.22 -7.69
CA GLN A 179 13.01 0.37 -6.57
C GLN A 179 12.00 -0.60 -5.94
N ILE A 180 11.67 -1.71 -6.61
CA ILE A 180 10.78 -2.73 -6.08
C ILE A 180 11.50 -3.49 -4.96
N ARG A 181 10.83 -3.63 -3.82
CA ARG A 181 11.37 -4.28 -2.61
C ARG A 181 10.84 -5.69 -2.43
N GLU A 182 9.54 -5.87 -2.53
CA GLU A 182 8.91 -7.18 -2.37
C GLU A 182 7.82 -7.40 -3.40
N LYS A 183 7.60 -8.66 -3.78
CA LYS A 183 6.34 -9.18 -4.28
C LYS A 183 5.52 -9.69 -3.12
N VAL A 184 4.25 -9.37 -3.10
CA VAL A 184 3.35 -9.75 -2.02
C VAL A 184 2.04 -10.29 -2.56
N VAL A 185 1.34 -11.10 -1.75
CA VAL A 185 0.00 -11.58 -2.04
C VAL A 185 -0.93 -11.28 -0.86
N PRO A 186 -2.22 -11.00 -1.09
CA PRO A 186 -3.17 -10.83 0.01
C PRO A 186 -3.17 -12.05 0.92
N PHE A 187 -3.05 -11.83 2.23
CA PHE A 187 -3.12 -12.89 3.25
C PHE A 187 -4.41 -12.77 4.06
N TRP A 188 -4.65 -11.60 4.64
CA TRP A 188 -5.87 -11.27 5.37
C TRP A 188 -6.21 -9.82 5.11
N THR A 189 -7.18 -9.59 4.24
CA THR A 189 -7.57 -8.26 3.79
C THR A 189 -9.07 -8.06 3.96
N TRP A 190 -9.49 -6.79 4.09
CA TRP A 190 -10.88 -6.35 4.21
C TRP A 190 -11.06 -4.98 3.54
N GLY A 191 -12.30 -4.64 3.16
CA GLY A 191 -12.69 -3.41 2.46
C GLY A 191 -13.10 -3.66 1.04
#